data_afc26a2f7bf75b3bcdb61101a0c01e3a
#
_entry.id   afc26a2f7bf75b3bcdb61101a0c01e3a
#
_cell.length_a   1.000
_cell.length_b   1.000
_cell.length_c   1.000
_cell.angle_alpha   90.00
_cell.angle_beta   90.00
_cell.angle_gamma   90.00
#
_symmetry.space_group_name_H-M   'P 1'
#
loop_
_entity.id
_entity.type
_entity.pdbx_description
1 polymer ?
#
loop_
_entity_poly.entity_id
_entity_poly.type
_entity_poly.pdbx_seq_one_letter_code
_entity_poly.pdbx_strand_id
1 'polypeptide(L)'
;MIKRIIKIGLESGLHVREVAMLVQIANQYSSEIHLQDTKHKFNAKSIMGMMTLCATQIDEIEVIADGEDALAAVDHLEKFLNSAN
;
A
#
# COMPACT_ATOMS: atom_id res chain seq x y z
N MET A 1 -14.55 4.69 6.46
CA MET A 1 -13.46 4.74 5.46
C MET A 1 -12.32 5.60 5.96
N ILE A 2 -11.10 5.10 5.83
CA ILE A 2 -9.90 5.81 6.25
C ILE A 2 -9.04 6.07 5.03
N LYS A 3 -8.57 7.31 4.89
CA LYS A 3 -7.64 7.71 3.84
C LYS A 3 -6.43 8.33 4.51
N ARG A 4 -5.25 7.92 4.08
CA ARG A 4 -4.02 8.45 4.65
C ARG A 4 -2.94 8.53 3.59
N ILE A 5 -2.28 9.68 3.50
CA ILE A 5 -1.14 9.85 2.62
C ILE A 5 0.10 9.41 3.39
N ILE A 6 0.84 8.47 2.82
CA ILE A 6 1.99 7.86 3.48
C ILE A 6 3.23 8.08 2.63
N LYS A 7 4.30 8.53 3.28
CA LYS A 7 5.60 8.67 2.62
C LYS A 7 6.26 7.31 2.51
N ILE A 8 6.85 7.05 1.35
CA ILE A 8 7.56 5.81 1.11
C ILE A 8 9.00 6.00 1.52
N GLY A 9 9.38 5.39 2.64
CA GLY A 9 10.72 5.49 3.20
C GLY A 9 11.62 4.31 2.86
N LEU A 10 11.21 3.48 1.92
CA LEU A 10 12.01 2.33 1.49
C LEU A 10 13.12 2.82 0.58
N GLU A 11 14.37 2.56 0.96
CA GLU A 11 15.53 3.04 0.23
C GLU A 11 15.53 2.67 -1.24
N SER A 12 15.18 1.43 -1.53
CA SER A 12 15.17 0.91 -2.89
C SER A 12 13.87 1.18 -3.64
N GLY A 13 12.92 1.85 -2.99
CA GLY A 13 11.59 2.05 -3.55
C GLY A 13 10.74 0.79 -3.50
N LEU A 14 9.72 0.75 -4.34
CA LEU A 14 8.78 -0.38 -4.36
C LEU A 14 9.14 -1.34 -5.48
N HIS A 15 9.91 -2.35 -5.15
CA HIS A 15 10.24 -3.44 -6.06
C HIS A 15 9.26 -4.60 -5.88
N VAL A 16 9.42 -5.63 -6.68
CA VAL A 16 8.52 -6.80 -6.64
C VAL A 16 8.37 -7.37 -5.24
N ARG A 17 9.48 -7.49 -4.52
CA ARG A 17 9.45 -8.03 -3.16
C ARG A 17 8.59 -7.20 -2.23
N GLU A 18 8.76 -5.87 -2.26
CA GLU A 18 8.01 -4.96 -1.40
C GLU A 18 6.53 -4.96 -1.77
N VAL A 19 6.24 -4.98 -3.07
CA VAL A 19 4.86 -5.05 -3.53
C VAL A 19 4.19 -6.35 -3.09
N ALA A 20 4.89 -7.47 -3.17
CA ALA A 20 4.36 -8.75 -2.71
C ALA A 20 4.07 -8.72 -1.21
N MET A 21 4.95 -8.08 -0.42
CA MET A 21 4.74 -7.93 1.01
C MET A 21 3.53 -7.04 1.32
N LEU A 22 3.34 -5.98 0.56
CA LEU A 22 2.16 -5.12 0.72
C LEU A 22 0.87 -5.90 0.48
N VAL A 23 0.85 -6.74 -0.56
CA VAL A 23 -0.30 -7.57 -0.87
C VAL A 23 -0.57 -8.55 0.28
N GLN A 24 0.47 -9.16 0.84
CA GLN A 24 0.33 -10.07 1.97
C GLN A 24 -0.25 -9.36 3.20
N ILE A 25 0.23 -8.15 3.48
CA ILE A 25 -0.29 -7.35 4.59
C ILE A 25 -1.77 -7.05 4.36
N ALA A 26 -2.10 -6.55 3.17
CA ALA A 26 -3.47 -6.16 2.86
C ALA A 26 -4.44 -7.34 2.98
N ASN A 27 -3.99 -8.54 2.62
CA ASN A 27 -4.83 -9.73 2.68
C ASN A 27 -5.06 -10.26 4.10
N GLN A 28 -4.36 -9.73 5.09
CA GLN A 28 -4.62 -10.07 6.49
C GLN A 28 -5.86 -9.40 7.05
N TYR A 29 -6.37 -8.39 6.35
CA TYR A 29 -7.48 -7.58 6.83
C TYR A 29 -8.72 -7.79 5.97
N SER A 30 -9.89 -7.66 6.58
CA SER A 30 -11.14 -7.82 5.86
C SER A 30 -11.56 -6.57 5.08
N SER A 31 -11.02 -5.42 5.45
CA SER A 31 -11.32 -4.16 4.78
C SER A 31 -10.92 -4.20 3.30
N GLU A 32 -11.66 -3.47 2.48
CA GLU A 32 -11.22 -3.18 1.12
C GLU A 32 -10.09 -2.17 1.22
N ILE A 33 -8.97 -2.44 0.55
CA ILE A 33 -7.80 -1.60 0.62
C ILE A 33 -7.33 -1.25 -0.78
N HIS A 34 -7.15 0.05 -1.02
CA HIS A 34 -6.62 0.54 -2.29
C HIS A 34 -5.44 1.46 -2.02
N LEU A 35 -4.49 1.46 -2.93
CA LEU A 35 -3.43 2.45 -2.96
C LEU A 35 -3.69 3.34 -4.17
N GLN A 36 -3.49 4.64 -4.01
CA GLN A 36 -3.81 5.60 -5.05
C GLN A 36 -2.73 6.66 -5.18
N ASP A 37 -2.29 6.90 -6.42
CA ASP A 37 -1.48 8.06 -6.73
C ASP A 37 -2.33 9.05 -7.54
N THR A 38 -1.71 10.05 -8.16
CA THR A 38 -2.46 11.08 -8.90
C THR A 38 -3.12 10.54 -10.17
N LYS A 39 -2.66 9.40 -10.68
CA LYS A 39 -3.13 8.86 -11.96
C LYS A 39 -3.77 7.50 -11.87
N HIS A 40 -3.42 6.71 -10.86
CA HIS A 40 -3.80 5.31 -10.78
C HIS A 40 -4.33 4.93 -9.43
N LYS A 41 -5.27 3.98 -9.43
CA LYS A 41 -5.78 3.37 -8.22
C LYS A 41 -5.51 1.87 -8.30
N PHE A 42 -4.90 1.32 -7.27
CA PHE A 42 -4.50 -0.09 -7.22
C PHE A 42 -5.27 -0.82 -6.13
N ASN A 43 -5.75 -2.04 -6.44
CA ASN A 43 -6.31 -2.90 -5.42
C ASN A 43 -5.16 -3.55 -4.66
N ALA A 44 -5.00 -3.18 -3.39
CA ALA A 44 -3.87 -3.65 -2.58
C ALA A 44 -3.86 -5.16 -2.35
N LYS A 45 -4.99 -5.82 -2.52
CA LYS A 45 -5.09 -7.28 -2.33
C LYS A 45 -4.80 -8.08 -3.60
N SER A 46 -4.64 -7.39 -4.74
CA SER A 46 -4.40 -8.03 -6.03
C SER A 46 -2.93 -7.89 -6.41
N ILE A 47 -2.21 -9.01 -6.46
CA ILE A 47 -0.81 -8.99 -6.86
C ILE A 47 -0.65 -8.45 -8.28
N MET A 48 -1.52 -8.83 -9.20
CA MET A 48 -1.44 -8.37 -10.58
C MET A 48 -1.69 -6.87 -10.69
N GLY A 49 -2.69 -6.37 -9.97
CA GLY A 49 -2.98 -4.94 -9.96
C GLY A 49 -1.84 -4.14 -9.35
N MET A 50 -1.21 -4.68 -8.32
CA MET A 50 -0.13 -4.00 -7.62
C MET A 50 1.21 -4.07 -8.35
N MET A 51 1.38 -5.01 -9.28
CA MET A 51 2.65 -5.13 -10.01
C MET A 51 2.99 -3.89 -10.83
N THR A 52 1.96 -3.17 -11.29
CA THR A 52 2.18 -1.90 -12.01
C THR A 52 2.89 -0.88 -11.13
N LEU A 53 2.69 -0.97 -9.82
CA LEU A 53 3.31 -0.06 -8.87
C LEU A 53 4.84 -0.17 -8.88
N CYS A 54 5.38 -1.33 -9.23
CA CYS A 54 6.83 -1.52 -9.30
C CYS A 54 7.49 -0.65 -10.37
N ALA A 55 6.74 -0.27 -11.39
CA ALA A 55 7.26 0.52 -12.51
C ALA A 55 7.19 2.02 -12.26
N THR A 56 6.57 2.44 -11.16
CA THR A 56 6.40 3.86 -10.87
C THR A 56 7.39 4.30 -9.79
N GLN A 57 7.89 5.52 -9.95
CA GLN A 57 8.70 6.14 -8.91
C GLN A 57 7.81 7.15 -8.20
N ILE A 58 7.47 6.84 -6.96
CA ILE A 58 6.60 7.69 -6.15
C ILE A 58 7.21 7.87 -4.78
N ASP A 59 7.08 9.07 -4.24
CA ASP A 59 7.59 9.39 -2.90
C ASP A 59 6.54 9.20 -1.83
N GLU A 60 5.27 9.30 -2.21
CA GLU A 60 4.17 9.10 -1.28
C GLU A 60 2.98 8.52 -2.01
N ILE A 61 2.12 7.83 -1.26
CA ILE A 61 0.94 7.21 -1.81
C ILE A 61 -0.21 7.34 -0.82
N GLU A 62 -1.43 7.46 -1.34
CA GLU A 62 -2.61 7.47 -0.50
C GLU A 62 -3.13 6.05 -0.31
N VAL A 63 -3.32 5.67 0.96
CA VAL A 63 -3.93 4.40 1.30
C VAL A 63 -5.39 4.65 1.67
N ILE A 64 -6.28 3.92 1.06
CA ILE A 64 -7.72 4.02 1.30
C ILE A 64 -8.20 2.66 1.80
N ALA A 65 -8.74 2.63 3.02
CA ALA A 65 -9.26 1.39 3.60
C ALA A 65 -10.69 1.58 4.07
N ASP A 66 -11.54 0.61 3.76
CA ASP A 66 -12.95 0.67 4.12
C ASP A 66 -13.38 -0.67 4.72
N GLY A 67 -13.71 -0.66 6.01
CA GLY A 67 -14.11 -1.86 6.73
C GLY A 67 -13.86 -1.71 8.22
N GLU A 68 -14.22 -2.75 8.97
CA GLU A 68 -14.12 -2.72 10.44
C GLU A 68 -12.67 -2.59 10.93
N ASP A 69 -11.74 -3.22 10.23
CA ASP A 69 -10.33 -3.22 10.62
C ASP A 69 -9.50 -2.21 9.81
N ALA A 70 -10.15 -1.21 9.22
CA ALA A 70 -9.49 -0.25 8.33
C ALA A 70 -8.33 0.49 9.03
N LEU A 71 -8.53 0.92 10.28
CA LEU A 71 -7.46 1.64 10.98
C LEU A 71 -6.25 0.75 11.22
N ALA A 72 -6.47 -0.48 11.66
CA ALA A 72 -5.37 -1.42 11.87
C ALA A 72 -4.63 -1.71 10.57
N ALA A 73 -5.38 -1.85 9.48
CA ALA A 73 -4.78 -2.10 8.17
C ALA A 73 -3.90 -0.93 7.72
N VAL A 74 -4.42 0.30 7.84
CA VAL A 74 -3.68 1.50 7.44
C VAL A 74 -2.43 1.66 8.29
N ASP A 75 -2.54 1.45 9.60
CA ASP A 75 -1.37 1.55 10.48
C ASP A 75 -0.29 0.53 10.12
N HIS A 76 -0.69 -0.69 9.80
CA HIS A 76 0.26 -1.75 9.42
C HIS A 76 0.97 -1.41 8.11
N LEU A 77 0.19 -0.95 7.11
CA LEU A 77 0.75 -0.56 5.83
C LEU A 77 1.68 0.64 5.97
N GLU A 78 1.32 1.60 6.80
CA GLU A 78 2.16 2.77 7.03
C GLU A 78 3.50 2.38 7.63
N LYS A 79 3.50 1.51 8.63
CA LYS A 79 4.76 1.04 9.23
C LYS A 79 5.68 0.41 8.21
N PHE A 80 5.12 -0.40 7.34
CA PHE A 80 5.90 -1.05 6.31
C PHE A 80 6.45 -0.04 5.30
N LEU A 81 5.59 0.85 4.82
CA LEU A 81 5.98 1.83 3.80
C LEU A 81 6.98 2.85 4.32
N ASN A 82 6.92 3.20 5.59
CA ASN A 82 7.87 4.13 6.21
C ASN A 82 9.19 3.46 6.60
N SER A 83 9.26 2.16 6.50
CA SER A 83 10.42 1.41 6.93
C SER A 83 11.66 1.78 6.12
N ALA A 84 12.72 2.17 6.81
CA ALA A 84 13.98 2.54 6.15
C ALA A 84 14.91 1.32 6.09
N ASN A 85 14.69 0.48 5.15
CA ASN A 85 15.50 -0.74 5.02
C ASN A 85 16.79 -0.49 4.28
#